data_26e2007555b31e8ce981cd4ffa527a1c
#
_entry.id   26e2007555b31e8ce981cd4ffa527a1c
#
_cell.length_a   1.000
_cell.length_b   1.000
_cell.length_c   1.000
_cell.angle_alpha   90.00
_cell.angle_beta   90.00
_cell.angle_gamma   90.00
#
_symmetry.space_group_name_H-M   'P 1'
#
loop_
_entity.id
_entity.type
_entity.pdbx_description
1 polymer ?
#
loop_
_entity_poly.entity_id
_entity_poly.type
_entity_poly.pdbx_seq_one_letter_code
_entity_poly.pdbx_strand_id
1 'polypeptide(L)'
;MLLICLAPVNVLAETRILLYGDSLMAGYGLTQKNHLATVLENNLISKGLNVKVINASVSGDTSAGGLNRLNWILSEEKFDLFVLGLGANDMLRGISPEETEKNLEKI
;
A
#
# COMPACT_ATOMS: atom_id res chain seq x y z
N MET A 1 52.33 5.99 4.37
CA MET A 1 51.02 6.45 4.84
C MET A 1 50.03 6.17 3.73
N LEU A 2 49.21 5.15 3.89
CA LEU A 2 48.22 4.74 2.89
C LEU A 2 46.92 5.53 3.14
N LEU A 3 46.57 6.43 2.23
CA LEU A 3 45.32 7.21 2.29
C LEU A 3 44.20 6.34 1.68
N ILE A 4 43.44 5.70 2.53
CA ILE A 4 42.22 4.97 2.09
C ILE A 4 41.15 6.01 1.85
N CYS A 5 40.90 6.35 0.59
CA CYS A 5 39.76 7.18 0.20
C CYS A 5 38.52 6.33 0.21
N LEU A 6 37.74 6.37 1.30
CA LEU A 6 36.42 5.79 1.35
C LEU A 6 35.47 6.64 0.50
N ALA A 7 35.14 6.15 -0.68
CA ALA A 7 34.08 6.75 -1.48
C ALA A 7 32.76 6.66 -0.69
N PRO A 8 31.93 7.72 -0.67
CA PRO A 8 30.63 7.65 -0.01
C PRO A 8 29.77 6.58 -0.68
N VAL A 9 29.34 5.58 0.10
CA VAL A 9 28.34 4.61 -0.35
C VAL A 9 27.03 5.37 -0.45
N ASN A 10 26.57 5.66 -1.69
CA ASN A 10 25.24 6.18 -1.91
C ASN A 10 24.23 5.09 -1.56
N VAL A 11 23.72 5.11 -0.33
CA VAL A 11 22.57 4.32 0.06
C VAL A 11 21.34 4.98 -0.56
N LEU A 12 20.73 4.33 -1.57
CA LEU A 12 19.45 4.79 -2.14
C LEU A 12 18.41 4.83 -1.02
N ALA A 13 17.69 5.94 -0.89
CA ALA A 13 16.57 6.06 0.03
C ALA A 13 15.49 4.99 -0.30
N GLU A 14 14.89 4.40 0.72
CA GLU A 14 13.83 3.42 0.58
C GLU A 14 12.53 4.10 0.10
N THR A 15 11.97 3.62 -1.01
CA THR A 15 10.64 4.02 -1.47
C THR A 15 9.58 3.22 -0.74
N ARG A 16 8.66 3.89 -0.08
CA ARG A 16 7.60 3.28 0.72
C ARG A 16 6.27 3.32 -0.02
N ILE A 17 5.73 2.15 -0.32
CA ILE A 17 4.48 1.98 -1.06
C ILE A 17 3.40 1.49 -0.09
N LEU A 18 2.29 2.22 -0.01
CA LEU A 18 1.12 1.81 0.77
C LEU A 18 0.08 1.17 -0.15
N LEU A 19 -0.27 -0.08 0.14
CA LEU A 19 -1.46 -0.72 -0.42
C LEU A 19 -2.64 -0.49 0.52
N TYR A 20 -3.70 0.10 0.02
CA TYR A 20 -4.85 0.52 0.78
C TYR A 20 -6.14 0.05 0.09
N GLY A 21 -6.70 -1.04 0.57
CA GLY A 21 -7.82 -1.68 -0.09
C GLY A 21 -8.62 -2.60 0.82
N ASP A 22 -9.31 -3.52 0.19
CA ASP A 22 -10.14 -4.54 0.82
C ASP A 22 -9.47 -5.93 0.83
N SER A 23 -10.28 -7.00 0.86
CA SER A 23 -9.81 -8.38 0.91
C SER A 23 -8.93 -8.79 -0.28
N LEU A 24 -9.14 -8.20 -1.46
CA LEU A 24 -8.34 -8.50 -2.65
C LEU A 24 -6.89 -8.05 -2.46
N MET A 25 -6.67 -6.89 -1.87
CA MET A 25 -5.33 -6.40 -1.55
C MET A 25 -4.78 -6.98 -0.25
N ALA A 26 -5.65 -7.27 0.73
CA ALA A 26 -5.25 -7.84 2.02
C ALA A 26 -4.61 -9.23 1.88
N GLY A 27 -4.97 -9.97 0.83
CA GLY A 27 -4.51 -11.34 0.61
C GLY A 27 -5.42 -12.40 1.22
N TYR A 28 -6.71 -12.08 1.40
CA TYR A 28 -7.69 -13.01 1.94
C TYR A 28 -7.68 -14.36 1.20
N GLY A 29 -7.58 -15.45 1.96
CA GLY A 29 -7.56 -16.81 1.43
C GLY A 29 -6.22 -17.25 0.84
N LEU A 30 -5.19 -16.40 0.87
CA LEU A 30 -3.86 -16.71 0.37
C LEU A 30 -2.86 -16.88 1.52
N THR A 31 -1.82 -17.67 1.30
CA THR A 31 -0.66 -17.71 2.19
C THR A 31 0.14 -16.40 2.04
N GLN A 32 0.81 -15.97 3.09
CA GLN A 32 1.52 -14.67 3.13
C GLN A 32 2.49 -14.47 1.96
N LYS A 33 3.20 -15.50 1.53
CA LYS A 33 4.13 -15.43 0.37
C LYS A 33 3.44 -15.07 -0.94
N ASN A 34 2.13 -15.29 -1.04
CA ASN A 34 1.31 -15.03 -2.22
C ASN A 34 0.47 -13.75 -2.09
N HIS A 35 0.59 -13.03 -0.98
CA HIS A 35 -0.07 -11.73 -0.84
C HIS A 35 0.48 -10.73 -1.85
N LEU A 36 -0.37 -9.87 -2.39
CA LEU A 36 0.02 -8.86 -3.36
C LEU A 36 1.21 -8.02 -2.87
N ALA A 37 1.20 -7.59 -1.61
CA ALA A 37 2.29 -6.81 -1.03
C ALA A 37 3.63 -7.56 -1.08
N THR A 38 3.64 -8.83 -0.69
CA THR A 38 4.85 -9.66 -0.69
C THR A 38 5.38 -9.87 -2.09
N VAL A 39 4.51 -10.23 -3.03
CA VAL A 39 4.90 -10.49 -4.42
C VAL A 39 5.39 -9.21 -5.10
N LEU A 40 4.71 -8.09 -4.88
CA LEU A 40 5.12 -6.80 -5.43
C LEU A 40 6.47 -6.36 -4.87
N GLU A 41 6.68 -6.41 -3.56
CA GLU A 41 7.94 -6.04 -2.92
C GLU A 41 9.10 -6.88 -3.47
N ASN A 42 8.96 -8.20 -3.48
CA ASN A 42 9.98 -9.12 -3.98
C ASN A 42 10.31 -8.88 -5.47
N ASN A 43 9.29 -8.61 -6.29
CA ASN A 43 9.48 -8.34 -7.72
C ASN A 43 10.24 -7.03 -7.94
N LEU A 44 9.89 -5.98 -7.23
CA LEU A 44 10.56 -4.68 -7.34
C LEU A 44 12.01 -4.75 -6.82
N ILE A 45 12.25 -5.44 -5.72
CA ILE A 45 13.61 -5.67 -5.18
C ILE A 45 14.46 -6.45 -6.19
N SER A 46 13.89 -7.49 -6.83
CA SER A 46 14.60 -8.27 -7.84
C SER A 46 15.01 -7.45 -9.07
N LYS A 47 14.35 -6.34 -9.32
CA LYS A 47 14.68 -5.36 -10.36
C LYS A 47 15.68 -4.28 -9.91
N GLY A 48 16.25 -4.41 -8.71
CA GLY A 48 17.25 -3.50 -8.15
C GLY A 48 16.67 -2.27 -7.46
N LEU A 49 15.37 -2.23 -7.18
CA LEU A 49 14.73 -1.12 -6.48
C LEU A 49 14.79 -1.32 -4.97
N ASN A 50 15.06 -0.25 -4.23
CA ASN A 50 14.98 -0.25 -2.77
C ASN A 50 13.58 0.20 -2.35
N VAL A 51 12.72 -0.77 -2.09
CA VAL A 51 11.30 -0.53 -1.78
C VAL A 51 10.85 -1.31 -0.56
N LYS A 52 9.86 -0.75 0.13
CA LYS A 52 9.07 -1.40 1.17
C LYS A 52 7.59 -1.27 0.80
N VAL A 53 6.89 -2.39 0.74
CA VAL A 53 5.44 -2.41 0.48
C VAL A 53 4.70 -2.68 1.78
N ILE A 54 3.93 -1.73 2.22
CA ILE A 54 3.13 -1.80 3.43
C ILE A 54 1.69 -2.10 3.04
N ASN A 55 1.12 -3.16 3.59
CA ASN A 55 -0.26 -3.53 3.35
C ASN A 55 -1.14 -3.08 4.50
N ALA A 56 -1.90 -2.00 4.28
CA ALA A 56 -2.90 -1.50 5.21
C ALA A 56 -4.33 -1.78 4.71
N SER A 57 -4.50 -2.84 3.93
CA SER A 57 -5.80 -3.27 3.42
C SER A 57 -6.58 -4.05 4.47
N VAL A 58 -7.90 -3.89 4.50
CA VAL A 58 -8.79 -4.54 5.46
C VAL A 58 -9.90 -5.29 4.73
N SER A 59 -9.99 -6.61 4.97
CA SER A 59 -11.04 -7.44 4.38
C SER A 59 -12.43 -6.93 4.77
N GLY A 60 -13.34 -6.83 3.78
CA GLY A 60 -14.70 -6.33 3.98
C GLY A 60 -14.84 -4.81 3.97
N ASP A 61 -13.74 -4.07 3.83
CA ASP A 61 -13.77 -2.62 3.88
C ASP A 61 -14.54 -2.01 2.70
N THR A 62 -15.31 -0.98 2.99
CA THR A 62 -16.01 -0.15 2.01
C THR A 62 -15.21 1.13 1.75
N SER A 63 -15.62 1.92 0.76
CA SER A 63 -15.03 3.25 0.54
C SER A 63 -15.19 4.15 1.76
N ALA A 64 -16.34 4.11 2.45
CA ALA A 64 -16.56 4.84 3.70
C ALA A 64 -15.66 4.34 4.82
N GLY A 65 -15.48 3.02 4.97
CA GLY A 65 -14.57 2.42 5.95
C GLY A 65 -13.13 2.86 5.72
N GLY A 66 -12.68 2.82 4.47
CA GLY A 66 -11.35 3.32 4.08
C GLY A 66 -11.17 4.80 4.39
N LEU A 67 -12.15 5.64 4.07
CA LEU A 67 -12.09 7.06 4.39
C LEU A 67 -11.97 7.32 5.90
N ASN A 68 -12.70 6.57 6.71
CA ASN A 68 -12.72 6.76 8.16
C ASN A 68 -11.38 6.44 8.85
N ARG A 69 -10.61 5.49 8.33
CA ARG A 69 -9.32 5.08 8.92
C ARG A 69 -8.09 5.72 8.28
N LEU A 70 -8.27 6.50 7.20
CA LEU A 70 -7.17 7.05 6.41
C LEU A 70 -6.22 7.92 7.23
N ASN A 71 -6.76 8.86 7.99
CA ASN A 71 -5.94 9.79 8.77
C ASN A 71 -5.06 9.09 9.80
N TRP A 72 -5.55 8.01 10.41
CA TRP A 72 -4.77 7.23 11.35
C TRP A 72 -3.58 6.56 10.63
N ILE A 73 -3.80 5.91 9.49
CA ILE A 73 -2.73 5.28 8.71
C ILE A 73 -1.68 6.29 8.27
N LEU A 74 -2.11 7.45 7.74
CA LEU A 74 -1.19 8.47 7.26
C LEU A 74 -0.43 9.21 8.37
N SER A 75 -0.92 9.17 9.62
CA SER A 75 -0.23 9.75 10.77
C SER A 75 0.89 8.85 11.31
N GLU A 76 0.83 7.54 11.08
CA GLU A 76 1.80 6.58 11.62
C GLU A 76 3.14 6.61 10.88
N GLU A 77 3.10 6.73 9.56
CA GLU A 77 4.28 6.66 8.70
C GLU A 77 4.15 7.55 7.46
N LYS A 78 5.29 7.87 6.85
CA LYS A 78 5.33 8.54 5.55
C LYS A 78 5.38 7.51 4.43
N PHE A 79 4.65 7.78 3.36
CA PHE A 79 4.61 6.97 2.15
C PHE A 79 4.93 7.82 0.93
N ASP A 80 5.60 7.22 -0.05
CA ASP A 80 5.94 7.87 -1.32
C ASP A 80 4.91 7.57 -2.40
N LEU A 81 4.25 6.41 -2.31
CA LEU A 81 3.21 5.97 -3.24
C LEU A 81 2.04 5.37 -2.48
N PHE A 82 0.86 5.79 -2.85
CA PHE A 82 -0.42 5.30 -2.32
C PHE A 82 -1.19 4.57 -3.42
N VAL A 83 -1.51 3.29 -3.20
CA VAL A 83 -2.26 2.46 -4.14
C VAL A 83 -3.62 2.13 -3.52
N LEU A 84 -4.67 2.71 -4.10
CA LEU A 84 -6.05 2.59 -3.62
C LEU A 84 -6.80 1.49 -4.38
N GLY A 85 -7.44 0.59 -3.66
CA GLY A 85 -8.27 -0.48 -4.22
C GLY A 85 -9.49 -0.77 -3.36
N LEU A 86 -10.47 0.13 -3.38
CA LEU A 86 -11.75 0.03 -2.67
C LEU A 86 -12.93 0.20 -3.64
N GLY A 87 -14.12 -0.23 -3.21
CA GLY A 87 -15.36 -0.07 -3.95
C GLY A 87 -16.08 -1.40 -4.24
N ALA A 88 -15.39 -2.53 -4.24
CA ALA A 88 -16.01 -3.83 -4.47
C ALA A 88 -17.06 -4.16 -3.41
N ASN A 89 -16.78 -3.89 -2.14
CA ASN A 89 -17.74 -4.11 -1.05
C ASN A 89 -18.89 -3.11 -1.07
N ASP A 90 -18.67 -1.89 -1.56
CA ASP A 90 -19.74 -0.92 -1.79
C ASP A 90 -20.77 -1.50 -2.77
N MET A 91 -20.29 -2.01 -3.90
CA MET A 91 -21.13 -2.66 -4.91
C MET A 91 -21.89 -3.86 -4.33
N LEU A 92 -21.21 -4.75 -3.60
CA LEU A 92 -21.80 -5.93 -3.00
C LEU A 92 -22.87 -5.59 -1.95
N ARG A 93 -22.78 -4.43 -1.31
CA ARG A 93 -23.73 -3.94 -0.31
C ARG A 93 -24.82 -3.03 -0.89
N GLY A 94 -24.82 -2.80 -2.20
CA GLY A 94 -25.80 -1.95 -2.87
C GLY A 94 -25.62 -0.46 -2.58
N ILE A 95 -24.42 -0.03 -2.19
CA ILE A 95 -24.08 1.40 -2.05
C ILE A 95 -24.01 2.01 -3.45
N SER A 96 -24.56 3.22 -3.61
CA SER A 96 -24.61 3.86 -4.92
C SER A 96 -23.21 4.19 -5.46
N PRO A 97 -22.99 4.15 -6.78
CA PRO A 97 -21.73 4.59 -7.38
C PRO A 97 -21.34 6.01 -7.00
N GLU A 98 -22.32 6.91 -6.90
CA GLU A 98 -22.12 8.32 -6.54
C GLU A 98 -21.57 8.46 -5.11
N GLU A 99 -22.06 7.67 -4.16
CA GLU A 99 -21.55 7.68 -2.80
C GLU A 99 -20.13 7.08 -2.73
N THR A 100 -19.88 6.02 -3.49
CA THR A 100 -18.55 5.41 -3.61
C THR A 100 -17.55 6.41 -4.21
N GLU A 101 -17.89 7.06 -5.32
CA GLU A 101 -17.08 8.10 -5.95
C GLU A 101 -16.72 9.21 -4.97
N LYS A 102 -17.71 9.76 -4.28
CA LYS A 102 -17.54 10.81 -3.27
C LYS A 102 -16.58 10.42 -2.14
N ASN A 103 -16.62 9.18 -1.69
CA ASN A 103 -15.69 8.69 -0.68
C ASN A 103 -14.27 8.53 -1.23
N LEU A 104 -14.13 7.97 -2.43
CA LEU A 104 -12.83 7.78 -3.08
C LEU A 104 -12.15 9.10 -3.42
N GLU A 105 -12.90 10.13 -3.81
CA GLU A 105 -12.37 11.48 -4.05
C GLU A 105 -11.82 12.16 -2.79
N LYS A 106 -12.31 11.75 -1.62
CA LYS A 106 -11.82 12.27 -0.33
C LYS A 106 -10.62 11.51 0.24
N ILE A 107 -10.38 10.29 -0.25
CA ILE A 107 -9.21 9.50 0.07
C ILE A 107 -8.01 10.01 -0.72
#